data_441ad8049e3efd3a55e07a9ddefea5e9
#
_entry.id   441ad8049e3efd3a55e07a9ddefea5e9
#
_cell.length_a   1.000
_cell.length_b   1.000
_cell.length_c   1.000
_cell.angle_alpha   90.00
_cell.angle_beta   90.00
_cell.angle_gamma   90.00
#
_symmetry.space_group_name_H-M   'P 1'
#
loop_
_entity.id
_entity.type
_entity.pdbx_description
1 polymer ?
#
loop_
_entity_poly.entity_id
_entity_poly.type
_entity_poly.pdbx_seq_one_letter_code
_entity_poly.pdbx_strand_id
1 'polypeptide(L)'
;DTVIIAEPVDALTLEMAEQQSHRLSLLLSGLEGKKAVIVPEDVWRSRPEMTRRRILAHLGRFRSVFARKTVVKRVDRTMSSAFLSACHTYGDASARYRYGLFLGDEMVACASFSSPRTWIRPEGPHRSAEWVRYASLPDVRVVGGMGKLLKHFIEETGPDDVMSYADLEWTD
;
A
#
# COMPACT_ATOMS: atom_id res chain seq x y z
N ASP A 1 1.70 14.14 17.88
CA ASP A 1 0.25 14.35 17.76
C ASP A 1 -0.22 14.13 16.33
N THR A 2 -1.31 13.36 16.16
CA THR A 2 -1.93 13.07 14.84
C THR A 2 -3.29 13.75 14.79
N VAL A 3 -3.56 14.47 13.71
CA VAL A 3 -4.86 15.08 13.40
C VAL A 3 -5.52 14.29 12.30
N ILE A 4 -6.79 13.91 12.48
CA ILE A 4 -7.59 13.23 11.45
C ILE A 4 -8.53 14.28 10.86
N ILE A 5 -8.48 14.44 9.54
CA ILE A 5 -9.31 15.38 8.78
C ILE A 5 -10.30 14.55 7.96
N ALA A 6 -11.58 14.66 8.30
CA ALA A 6 -12.64 14.11 7.46
C ALA A 6 -12.90 15.09 6.30
N GLU A 7 -12.79 14.61 5.07
CA GLU A 7 -13.00 15.41 3.87
C GLU A 7 -14.31 14.98 3.20
N PRO A 8 -15.35 15.84 3.19
CA PRO A 8 -16.60 15.53 2.52
C PRO A 8 -16.41 15.50 0.99
N VAL A 9 -17.13 14.62 0.32
CA VAL A 9 -17.18 14.55 -1.16
C VAL A 9 -18.49 15.14 -1.62
N ASP A 10 -18.57 16.47 -1.54
CA ASP A 10 -19.76 17.25 -1.93
C ASP A 10 -19.46 18.27 -3.05
N ALA A 11 -18.23 18.26 -3.57
CA ALA A 11 -17.84 19.13 -4.67
C ALA A 11 -18.49 18.66 -5.99
N LEU A 12 -19.56 19.34 -6.39
CA LEU A 12 -20.30 19.03 -7.63
C LEU A 12 -19.77 19.83 -8.85
N THR A 13 -18.94 20.84 -8.62
CA THR A 13 -18.36 21.69 -9.67
C THR A 13 -16.85 21.85 -9.48
N LEU A 14 -16.16 22.23 -10.55
CA LEU A 14 -14.71 22.50 -10.48
C LEU A 14 -14.39 23.61 -9.46
N GLU A 15 -15.19 24.67 -9.43
CA GLU A 15 -15.01 25.78 -8.47
C GLU A 15 -15.13 25.31 -7.02
N MET A 16 -16.10 24.45 -6.72
CA MET A 16 -16.24 23.84 -5.37
C MET A 16 -15.05 22.97 -5.02
N ALA A 17 -14.54 22.20 -5.98
CA ALA A 17 -13.35 21.36 -5.77
C ALA A 17 -12.09 22.20 -5.52
N GLU A 18 -11.92 23.33 -6.21
CA GLU A 18 -10.82 24.28 -5.99
C GLU A 18 -10.91 24.93 -4.61
N GLN A 19 -12.11 25.35 -4.20
CA GLN A 19 -12.36 25.93 -2.87
C GLN A 19 -12.06 24.92 -1.75
N GLN A 20 -12.49 23.66 -1.92
CA GLN A 20 -12.25 22.57 -0.98
C GLN A 20 -10.74 22.27 -0.87
N SER A 21 -10.03 22.18 -1.99
CA SER A 21 -8.59 21.98 -2.04
C SER A 21 -7.82 23.13 -1.36
N HIS A 22 -8.24 24.38 -1.60
CA HIS A 22 -7.66 25.55 -0.95
C HIS A 22 -7.88 25.53 0.57
N ARG A 23 -9.10 25.20 1.03
CA ARG A 23 -9.43 25.06 2.46
C ARG A 23 -8.59 23.97 3.12
N LEU A 24 -8.44 22.83 2.48
CA LEU A 24 -7.61 21.72 2.98
C LEU A 24 -6.14 22.16 3.09
N SER A 25 -5.61 22.85 2.09
CA SER A 25 -4.25 23.38 2.08
C SER A 25 -4.00 24.35 3.24
N LEU A 26 -4.95 25.25 3.54
CA LEU A 26 -4.88 26.16 4.68
C LEU A 26 -4.92 25.40 6.02
N LEU A 27 -5.76 24.38 6.15
CA LEU A 27 -5.81 23.56 7.35
C LEU A 27 -4.48 22.82 7.57
N LEU A 28 -3.90 22.24 6.53
CA LEU A 28 -2.63 21.54 6.60
C LEU A 28 -1.47 22.46 6.96
N SER A 29 -1.44 23.68 6.42
CA SER A 29 -0.40 24.67 6.74
C SER A 29 -0.42 25.12 8.21
N GLY A 30 -1.58 25.09 8.86
CA GLY A 30 -1.73 25.37 10.30
C GLY A 30 -1.33 24.24 11.24
N LEU A 31 -0.98 23.07 10.70
CA LEU A 31 -0.67 21.87 11.49
C LEU A 31 0.84 21.63 11.66
N GLU A 32 1.65 22.69 11.71
CA GLU A 32 3.11 22.59 11.83
C GLU A 32 3.54 21.60 12.92
N GLY A 33 4.39 20.63 12.54
CA GLY A 33 4.90 19.60 13.46
C GLY A 33 3.91 18.52 13.87
N LYS A 34 2.68 18.50 13.30
CA LYS A 34 1.69 17.45 13.53
C LYS A 34 1.52 16.59 12.28
N LYS A 35 1.29 15.29 12.48
CA LYS A 35 0.92 14.40 11.40
C LYS A 35 -0.57 14.58 11.07
N ALA A 36 -0.90 14.85 9.80
CA ALA A 36 -2.26 14.91 9.30
C ALA A 36 -2.61 13.60 8.57
N VAL A 37 -3.81 13.09 8.81
CA VAL A 37 -4.38 11.96 8.06
C VAL A 37 -5.71 12.43 7.48
N ILE A 38 -5.78 12.51 6.16
CA ILE A 38 -7.00 12.91 5.44
C ILE A 38 -7.82 11.65 5.17
N VAL A 39 -9.10 11.72 5.47
CA VAL A 39 -10.05 10.61 5.25
C VAL A 39 -11.19 11.12 4.37
N PRO A 40 -11.17 10.83 3.05
CA PRO A 40 -12.27 11.16 2.15
C PRO A 40 -13.55 10.40 2.56
N GLU A 41 -14.69 11.07 2.45
CA GLU A 41 -15.98 10.53 2.86
C GLU A 41 -16.39 9.29 2.05
N ASP A 42 -16.11 9.27 0.75
CA ASP A 42 -16.40 8.14 -0.14
C ASP A 42 -15.57 6.90 0.23
N VAL A 43 -14.30 7.09 0.60
CA VAL A 43 -13.43 6.01 1.09
C VAL A 43 -13.94 5.48 2.42
N TRP A 44 -14.35 6.37 3.35
CA TRP A 44 -14.96 5.98 4.61
C TRP A 44 -16.26 5.20 4.39
N ARG A 45 -17.14 5.68 3.52
CA ARG A 45 -18.44 5.04 3.24
C ARG A 45 -18.30 3.69 2.52
N SER A 46 -17.39 3.61 1.57
CA SER A 46 -17.20 2.38 0.77
C SER A 46 -16.45 1.28 1.54
N ARG A 47 -15.52 1.64 2.44
CA ARG A 47 -14.64 0.70 3.15
C ARG A 47 -14.37 1.10 4.61
N PRO A 48 -15.41 1.24 5.46
CA PRO A 48 -15.30 1.82 6.80
C PRO A 48 -14.33 1.05 7.70
N GLU A 49 -14.35 -0.28 7.69
CA GLU A 49 -13.47 -1.09 8.52
C GLU A 49 -11.99 -0.99 8.12
N MET A 50 -11.71 -0.94 6.83
CA MET A 50 -10.34 -0.76 6.33
C MET A 50 -9.82 0.63 6.73
N THR A 51 -10.60 1.67 6.49
CA THR A 51 -10.25 3.04 6.83
C THR A 51 -10.02 3.20 8.33
N ARG A 52 -10.92 2.65 9.16
CA ARG A 52 -10.76 2.64 10.62
C ARG A 52 -9.43 1.99 11.05
N ARG A 53 -9.08 0.85 10.48
CA ARG A 53 -7.83 0.13 10.80
C ARG A 53 -6.60 0.91 10.35
N ARG A 54 -6.64 1.58 9.20
CA ARG A 54 -5.57 2.48 8.75
C ARG A 54 -5.39 3.65 9.69
N ILE A 55 -6.47 4.30 10.13
CA ILE A 55 -6.43 5.36 11.16
C ILE A 55 -5.77 4.84 12.45
N LEU A 56 -6.16 3.65 12.92
CA LEU A 56 -5.53 3.05 14.10
C LEU A 56 -4.04 2.79 13.90
N ALA A 57 -3.61 2.38 12.71
CA ALA A 57 -2.20 2.21 12.37
C ALA A 57 -1.44 3.54 12.44
N HIS A 58 -1.99 4.64 11.90
CA HIS A 58 -1.41 5.98 12.03
C HIS A 58 -1.33 6.46 13.48
N LEU A 59 -2.24 6.01 14.35
CA LEU A 59 -2.22 6.26 15.80
C LEU A 59 -1.29 5.30 16.57
N GLY A 60 -0.52 4.46 15.87
CA GLY A 60 0.40 3.51 16.49
C GLY A 60 -0.28 2.28 17.12
N ARG A 61 -1.54 2.02 16.80
CA ARG A 61 -2.31 0.89 17.33
C ARG A 61 -2.19 -0.32 16.40
N PHE A 62 -1.06 -1.03 16.49
CA PHE A 62 -0.77 -2.24 15.71
C PHE A 62 0.21 -3.16 16.45
N ARG A 63 0.22 -4.44 16.09
CA ARG A 63 1.22 -5.43 16.48
C ARG A 63 2.42 -5.34 15.52
N SER A 64 3.62 -5.20 16.04
CA SER A 64 4.84 -5.22 15.23
C SER A 64 5.35 -6.66 15.04
N VAL A 65 5.59 -7.03 13.78
CA VAL A 65 6.25 -8.28 13.39
C VAL A 65 7.54 -7.94 12.65
N PHE A 66 8.68 -8.49 13.05
CA PHE A 66 9.93 -8.30 12.32
C PHE A 66 10.02 -9.31 11.18
N ALA A 67 10.29 -8.86 9.96
CA ALA A 67 10.41 -9.70 8.78
C ALA A 67 11.45 -10.83 8.93
N ARG A 68 12.50 -10.64 9.73
CA ARG A 68 13.48 -11.70 10.05
C ARG A 68 12.88 -12.93 10.72
N LYS A 69 11.71 -12.78 11.38
CA LYS A 69 10.99 -13.89 12.03
C LYS A 69 9.98 -14.57 11.10
N THR A 70 9.82 -14.08 9.89
CA THR A 70 8.88 -14.61 8.91
C THR A 70 9.60 -15.41 7.83
N VAL A 71 8.85 -16.27 7.15
CA VAL A 71 9.30 -17.02 5.97
C VAL A 71 8.57 -16.49 4.75
N VAL A 72 9.30 -16.27 3.63
CA VAL A 72 8.69 -15.99 2.33
C VAL A 72 8.23 -17.31 1.73
N LYS A 73 6.98 -17.37 1.29
CA LYS A 73 6.46 -18.49 0.51
C LYS A 73 5.79 -17.95 -0.75
N ARG A 74 5.96 -18.65 -1.87
CA ARG A 74 5.13 -18.42 -3.04
C ARG A 74 3.71 -18.86 -2.73
N VAL A 75 2.72 -18.05 -3.07
CA VAL A 75 1.31 -18.32 -2.81
C VAL A 75 0.54 -18.36 -4.13
N ASP A 76 -0.51 -19.14 -4.17
CA ASP A 76 -1.39 -19.21 -5.33
C ASP A 76 -2.27 -17.96 -5.45
N ARG A 77 -2.98 -17.86 -6.59
CA ARG A 77 -3.86 -16.73 -6.86
C ARG A 77 -5.02 -16.67 -5.87
N THR A 78 -5.60 -17.79 -5.49
CA THR A 78 -6.77 -17.84 -4.59
C THR A 78 -6.43 -17.26 -3.23
N MET A 79 -5.34 -17.74 -2.62
CA MET A 79 -4.87 -17.28 -1.31
C MET A 79 -4.47 -15.80 -1.34
N SER A 80 -3.68 -15.37 -2.34
CA SER A 80 -3.22 -14.00 -2.44
C SER A 80 -4.37 -13.03 -2.76
N SER A 81 -5.32 -13.42 -3.61
CA SER A 81 -6.48 -12.60 -3.95
C SER A 81 -7.39 -12.40 -2.75
N ALA A 82 -7.66 -13.45 -1.98
CA ALA A 82 -8.44 -13.35 -0.75
C ALA A 82 -7.78 -12.39 0.25
N PHE A 83 -6.46 -12.51 0.45
CA PHE A 83 -5.71 -11.64 1.35
C PHE A 83 -5.70 -10.18 0.88
N LEU A 84 -5.34 -9.93 -0.38
CA LEU A 84 -5.26 -8.58 -0.93
C LEU A 84 -6.64 -7.90 -1.01
N SER A 85 -7.69 -8.64 -1.32
CA SER A 85 -9.06 -8.09 -1.33
C SER A 85 -9.53 -7.68 0.07
N ALA A 86 -9.06 -8.37 1.11
CA ALA A 86 -9.39 -8.05 2.49
C ALA A 86 -8.50 -6.93 3.09
N CYS A 87 -7.24 -6.78 2.62
CA CYS A 87 -6.24 -5.97 3.29
C CYS A 87 -5.74 -4.77 2.47
N HIS A 88 -5.93 -4.75 1.13
CA HIS A 88 -5.45 -3.68 0.25
C HIS A 88 -6.60 -2.77 -0.20
N THR A 89 -6.41 -1.45 -0.20
CA THR A 89 -7.43 -0.44 -0.57
C THR A 89 -8.06 -0.72 -1.94
N TYR A 90 -7.24 -1.08 -2.92
CA TYR A 90 -7.69 -1.36 -4.29
C TYR A 90 -7.89 -2.86 -4.57
N GLY A 91 -7.86 -3.71 -3.53
CA GLY A 91 -7.99 -5.15 -3.67
C GLY A 91 -6.85 -5.81 -4.43
N ASP A 92 -7.13 -7.01 -4.98
CA ASP A 92 -6.19 -7.72 -5.85
C ASP A 92 -6.15 -7.15 -7.26
N ALA A 93 -5.06 -7.43 -7.97
CA ALA A 93 -4.88 -7.11 -9.37
C ALA A 93 -4.16 -8.26 -10.09
N SER A 94 -4.18 -8.23 -11.44
CA SER A 94 -3.47 -9.23 -12.24
C SER A 94 -1.97 -9.15 -11.99
N ALA A 95 -1.37 -10.30 -11.60
CA ALA A 95 0.05 -10.41 -11.32
C ALA A 95 0.54 -11.84 -11.57
N ARG A 96 1.81 -12.00 -11.95
CA ARG A 96 2.42 -13.30 -12.23
C ARG A 96 3.08 -13.92 -11.01
N TYR A 97 3.75 -13.10 -10.20
CA TYR A 97 4.47 -13.54 -9.01
C TYR A 97 3.72 -13.07 -7.76
N ARG A 98 3.51 -13.97 -6.83
CA ARG A 98 2.73 -13.73 -5.62
C ARG A 98 3.43 -14.38 -4.44
N TYR A 99 3.76 -13.59 -3.42
CA TYR A 99 4.50 -14.05 -2.25
C TYR A 99 3.80 -13.61 -0.97
N GLY A 100 3.72 -14.52 -0.01
CA GLY A 100 3.29 -14.24 1.36
C GLY A 100 4.47 -14.22 2.33
N LEU A 101 4.41 -13.38 3.35
CA LEU A 101 5.23 -13.47 4.54
C LEU A 101 4.45 -14.23 5.61
N PHE A 102 5.02 -15.31 6.10
CA PHE A 102 4.39 -16.18 7.09
C PHE A 102 5.14 -16.11 8.43
N LEU A 103 4.39 -15.87 9.51
CA LEU A 103 4.83 -16.04 10.89
C LEU A 103 4.19 -17.32 11.42
N GLY A 104 4.95 -18.43 11.45
CA GLY A 104 4.35 -19.77 11.58
C GLY A 104 3.42 -20.04 10.39
N ASP A 105 2.15 -20.34 10.66
CA ASP A 105 1.14 -20.61 9.64
C ASP A 105 0.31 -19.39 9.26
N GLU A 106 0.47 -18.27 9.97
CA GLU A 106 -0.25 -17.02 9.71
C GLU A 106 0.43 -16.23 8.59
N MET A 107 -0.28 -15.94 7.49
CA MET A 107 0.19 -15.00 6.47
C MET A 107 -0.03 -13.56 6.96
N VAL A 108 1.05 -12.87 7.30
CA VAL A 108 1.02 -11.51 7.89
C VAL A 108 1.18 -10.39 6.87
N ALA A 109 1.70 -10.69 5.67
CA ALA A 109 1.75 -9.76 4.54
C ALA A 109 1.76 -10.52 3.22
N CYS A 110 1.30 -9.86 2.16
CA CYS A 110 1.30 -10.38 0.79
C CYS A 110 1.77 -9.31 -0.18
N ALA A 111 2.56 -9.73 -1.17
CA ALA A 111 2.96 -8.90 -2.30
C ALA A 111 2.72 -9.60 -3.62
N SER A 112 2.41 -8.82 -4.65
CA SER A 112 2.28 -9.31 -6.02
C SER A 112 3.08 -8.45 -7.00
N PHE A 113 3.67 -9.11 -8.01
CA PHE A 113 4.56 -8.51 -9.00
C PHE A 113 4.18 -8.98 -10.41
N SER A 114 4.43 -8.13 -11.41
CA SER A 114 4.32 -8.47 -12.81
C SER A 114 5.47 -9.40 -13.25
N SER A 115 5.35 -10.01 -14.44
CA SER A 115 6.53 -10.55 -15.11
C SER A 115 7.45 -9.42 -15.55
N PRO A 116 8.79 -9.55 -15.39
CA PRO A 116 9.70 -8.62 -16.01
C PRO A 116 9.48 -8.57 -17.52
N ARG A 117 9.35 -7.36 -18.07
CA ARG A 117 9.21 -7.09 -19.51
C ARG A 117 10.50 -6.48 -20.02
N THR A 118 10.96 -6.96 -21.17
CA THR A 118 12.16 -6.43 -21.83
C THR A 118 11.78 -5.25 -22.72
N TRP A 119 12.44 -4.12 -22.49
CA TRP A 119 12.39 -2.93 -23.33
C TRP A 119 13.74 -2.76 -24.02
N ILE A 120 13.75 -2.30 -25.24
CA ILE A 120 15.00 -1.94 -25.93
C ILE A 120 15.24 -0.46 -25.67
N ARG A 121 16.35 -0.17 -24.97
CA ARG A 121 16.86 1.18 -24.72
C ARG A 121 18.13 1.41 -25.54
N PRO A 122 18.61 2.67 -25.67
CA PRO A 122 19.86 2.95 -26.38
C PRO A 122 21.07 2.16 -25.83
N GLU A 123 21.05 1.90 -24.52
CA GLU A 123 22.11 1.17 -23.78
C GLU A 123 21.97 -0.35 -23.91
N GLY A 124 20.90 -0.85 -24.53
CA GLY A 124 20.62 -2.27 -24.70
C GLY A 124 19.29 -2.72 -24.10
N PRO A 125 19.07 -4.06 -24.06
CA PRO A 125 17.87 -4.63 -23.45
C PRO A 125 17.78 -4.30 -21.95
N HIS A 126 16.63 -3.86 -21.48
CA HIS A 126 16.35 -3.51 -20.11
C HIS A 126 15.09 -4.23 -19.63
N ARG A 127 15.18 -4.97 -18.52
CA ARG A 127 14.10 -5.78 -17.97
C ARG A 127 13.48 -5.05 -16.78
N SER A 128 12.27 -4.54 -16.95
CA SER A 128 11.52 -3.80 -15.93
C SER A 128 10.33 -4.62 -15.44
N ALA A 129 10.10 -4.61 -14.14
CA ALA A 129 8.95 -5.23 -13.50
C ALA A 129 8.14 -4.20 -12.69
N GLU A 130 6.89 -4.53 -12.42
CA GLU A 130 6.02 -3.72 -11.57
C GLU A 130 5.75 -4.46 -10.25
N TRP A 131 5.90 -3.75 -9.12
CA TRP A 131 5.34 -4.16 -7.85
C TRP A 131 3.88 -3.74 -7.80
N VAL A 132 2.99 -4.67 -8.09
CA VAL A 132 1.58 -4.39 -8.34
C VAL A 132 0.80 -4.09 -7.07
N ARG A 133 0.99 -4.91 -6.01
CA ARG A 133 0.30 -4.76 -4.73
C ARG A 133 1.18 -5.19 -3.57
N TYR A 134 0.98 -4.50 -2.44
CA TYR A 134 1.47 -4.93 -1.13
C TYR A 134 0.43 -4.62 -0.06
N ALA A 135 0.16 -5.57 0.82
CA ALA A 135 -0.59 -5.33 2.04
C ALA A 135 -0.04 -6.19 3.18
N SER A 136 -0.16 -5.68 4.40
CA SER A 136 -0.06 -6.46 5.62
C SER A 136 -1.44 -6.66 6.23
N LEU A 137 -1.57 -7.55 7.21
CA LEU A 137 -2.77 -7.60 8.03
C LEU A 137 -3.04 -6.23 8.64
N PRO A 138 -4.31 -5.82 8.75
CA PRO A 138 -4.66 -4.44 9.11
C PRO A 138 -4.18 -3.99 10.50
N ASP A 139 -3.98 -4.93 11.42
CA ASP A 139 -3.46 -4.72 12.78
C ASP A 139 -1.98 -5.08 12.93
N VAL A 140 -1.28 -5.36 11.82
CA VAL A 140 0.12 -5.80 11.82
C VAL A 140 0.99 -4.86 11.01
N ARG A 141 2.06 -4.37 11.62
CA ARG A 141 3.16 -3.71 10.92
C ARG A 141 4.33 -4.69 10.78
N VAL A 142 4.63 -5.08 9.54
CA VAL A 142 5.76 -5.97 9.26
C VAL A 142 7.01 -5.15 8.97
N VAL A 143 7.84 -4.97 10.00
CA VAL A 143 9.09 -4.19 9.90
C VAL A 143 10.08 -4.90 8.99
N GLY A 144 10.48 -4.26 7.89
CA GLY A 144 11.34 -4.82 6.84
C GLY A 144 10.63 -5.81 5.90
N GLY A 145 9.29 -5.93 5.98
CA GLY A 145 8.51 -6.88 5.18
C GLY A 145 8.58 -6.58 3.68
N MET A 146 8.42 -5.33 3.31
CA MET A 146 8.54 -4.90 1.92
C MET A 146 9.91 -5.24 1.33
N GLY A 147 10.98 -4.83 2.00
CA GLY A 147 12.34 -5.11 1.53
C GLY A 147 12.64 -6.60 1.40
N LYS A 148 12.12 -7.43 2.32
CA LYS A 148 12.31 -8.90 2.25
C LYS A 148 11.59 -9.52 1.04
N LEU A 149 10.36 -9.10 0.75
CA LEU A 149 9.60 -9.58 -0.41
C LEU A 149 10.20 -9.09 -1.73
N LEU A 150 10.61 -7.82 -1.78
CA LEU A 150 11.27 -7.25 -2.96
C LEU A 150 12.59 -7.97 -3.26
N LYS A 151 13.44 -8.17 -2.24
CA LYS A 151 14.69 -8.90 -2.38
C LYS A 151 14.44 -10.31 -2.93
N HIS A 152 13.48 -11.03 -2.37
CA HIS A 152 13.13 -12.39 -2.83
C HIS A 152 12.69 -12.40 -4.30
N PHE A 153 11.84 -11.45 -4.71
CA PHE A 153 11.41 -11.30 -6.10
C PHE A 153 12.58 -11.01 -7.05
N ILE A 154 13.47 -10.09 -6.66
CA ILE A 154 14.65 -9.75 -7.47
C ILE A 154 15.59 -10.95 -7.61
N GLU A 155 15.83 -11.70 -6.55
CA GLU A 155 16.66 -12.90 -6.55
C GLU A 155 16.08 -14.01 -7.44
N GLU A 156 14.74 -14.16 -7.49
CA GLU A 156 14.07 -15.18 -8.32
C GLU A 156 14.01 -14.77 -9.80
N THR A 157 13.82 -13.49 -10.13
CA THR A 157 13.45 -13.08 -11.49
C THR A 157 14.50 -12.21 -12.19
N GLY A 158 15.43 -11.60 -11.47
CA GLY A 158 16.53 -10.79 -12.00
C GLY A 158 16.09 -9.62 -12.89
N PRO A 159 15.17 -8.74 -12.46
CA PRO A 159 14.87 -7.52 -13.20
C PRO A 159 15.98 -6.48 -13.02
N ASP A 160 16.14 -5.57 -13.98
CA ASP A 160 17.06 -4.45 -13.86
C ASP A 160 16.49 -3.33 -13.01
N ASP A 161 15.15 -3.15 -13.05
CA ASP A 161 14.42 -2.27 -12.16
C ASP A 161 13.05 -2.82 -11.75
N VAL A 162 12.51 -2.25 -10.67
CA VAL A 162 11.13 -2.50 -10.20
C VAL A 162 10.47 -1.17 -9.92
N MET A 163 9.41 -0.87 -10.65
CA MET A 163 8.57 0.31 -10.44
C MET A 163 7.37 -0.02 -9.56
N SER A 164 6.84 0.97 -8.88
CA SER A 164 5.59 0.87 -8.12
C SER A 164 4.83 2.19 -8.14
N TYR A 165 3.52 2.12 -7.97
CA TYR A 165 2.68 3.31 -7.77
C TYR A 165 2.38 3.47 -6.29
N ALA A 166 2.60 4.68 -5.76
CA ALA A 166 2.26 5.04 -4.39
C ALA A 166 0.89 5.71 -4.34
N ASP A 167 0.14 5.43 -3.30
CA ASP A 167 -1.09 6.15 -2.98
C ASP A 167 -0.71 7.44 -2.25
N LEU A 168 -0.90 8.59 -2.91
CA LEU A 168 -0.49 9.89 -2.37
C LEU A 168 -1.31 10.34 -1.15
N GLU A 169 -2.53 9.81 -1.00
CA GLU A 169 -3.38 10.13 0.16
C GLU A 169 -2.87 9.52 1.47
N TRP A 170 -2.02 8.51 1.38
CA TRP A 170 -1.57 7.71 2.52
C TRP A 170 -0.05 7.60 2.65
N THR A 171 0.70 8.47 1.98
CA THR A 171 2.16 8.54 2.13
C THR A 171 2.53 9.22 3.46
N ASP A 172 3.44 8.60 4.20
CA ASP A 172 4.06 9.18 5.41
C ASP A 172 5.14 10.20 5.05
#